data_a4ea3cdd206c5bea0e8b3682a7f564f2
#
_entry.id   a4ea3cdd206c5bea0e8b3682a7f564f2
#
_cell.length_a   1.000
_cell.length_b   1.000
_cell.length_c   1.000
_cell.angle_alpha   90.00
_cell.angle_beta   90.00
_cell.angle_gamma   90.00
#
_symmetry.space_group_name_H-M   'P 1'
#
loop_
_entity.id
_entity.type
_entity.pdbx_description
1 polymer ?
#
loop_
_entity_poly.entity_id
_entity_poly.type
_entity_poly.pdbx_seq_one_letter_code
_entity_poly.pdbx_strand_id
1 'polypeptide(L)'
;MINYAHLKSQMIQLLDLLRSILYPNVFDAMEEAHSKEELEAAARRQLREILERIYREPPQYDDVIDTLFSKLPAIRDTLDTDVQAAYEGDPAATCREEVMLAYPAFEAISIFRIAHELYLMKVPMLPRM
;
A
#
# COMPACT_ATOMS: atom_id res chain seq x y z
N MET A 1 3.85 -6.06 -25.18
CA MET A 1 2.56 -5.38 -24.90
C MET A 1 2.19 -5.57 -23.44
N ILE A 2 1.72 -4.51 -22.78
CA ILE A 2 1.32 -4.58 -21.36
C ILE A 2 -0.05 -5.26 -21.25
N ASN A 3 -0.14 -6.28 -20.41
CA ASN A 3 -1.42 -6.85 -20.01
C ASN A 3 -1.96 -6.04 -18.82
N TYR A 4 -2.86 -5.11 -19.11
CA TYR A 4 -3.38 -4.19 -18.08
C TYR A 4 -4.19 -4.89 -16.99
N ALA A 5 -4.93 -5.95 -17.35
CA ALA A 5 -5.70 -6.70 -16.35
C ALA A 5 -4.76 -7.37 -15.34
N HIS A 6 -3.66 -7.95 -15.81
CA HIS A 6 -2.67 -8.57 -14.97
C HIS A 6 -1.92 -7.53 -14.11
N LEU A 7 -1.60 -6.39 -14.71
CA LEU A 7 -0.96 -5.28 -14.01
C LEU A 7 -1.85 -4.78 -12.86
N LYS A 8 -3.15 -4.60 -13.11
CA LYS A 8 -4.10 -4.18 -12.08
C LYS A 8 -4.16 -5.19 -10.94
N SER A 9 -4.20 -6.49 -11.27
CA SER A 9 -4.19 -7.56 -10.27
C SER A 9 -2.93 -7.49 -9.40
N GLN A 10 -1.77 -7.27 -10.01
CA GLN A 10 -0.51 -7.11 -9.28
C GLN A 10 -0.53 -5.89 -8.36
N MET A 11 -1.15 -4.78 -8.80
CA MET A 11 -1.29 -3.59 -7.98
C MET A 11 -2.16 -3.83 -6.74
N ILE A 12 -3.27 -4.54 -6.91
CA ILE A 12 -4.16 -4.89 -5.80
C ILE A 12 -3.41 -5.76 -4.79
N GLN A 13 -2.65 -6.76 -5.26
CA GLN A 13 -1.83 -7.61 -4.40
C GLN A 13 -0.77 -6.80 -3.64
N LEU A 14 -0.12 -5.85 -4.32
CA LEU A 14 0.87 -4.99 -3.69
C LEU A 14 0.24 -4.14 -2.58
N LEU A 15 -0.92 -3.56 -2.84
CA LEU A 15 -1.62 -2.74 -1.85
C LEU A 15 -2.01 -3.56 -0.62
N ASP A 16 -2.46 -4.80 -0.82
CA ASP A 16 -2.77 -5.70 0.29
C ASP A 16 -1.53 -6.01 1.13
N LEU A 17 -0.39 -6.28 0.48
CA LEU A 17 0.87 -6.51 1.19
C LEU A 17 1.32 -5.28 1.96
N LEU A 18 1.25 -4.10 1.37
CA LEU A 18 1.63 -2.85 2.04
C LEU A 18 0.75 -2.55 3.24
N ARG A 19 -0.56 -2.78 3.13
CA ARG A 19 -1.48 -2.63 4.27
C ARG A 19 -1.16 -3.61 5.39
N SER A 20 -0.79 -4.85 5.04
CA SER A 20 -0.36 -5.85 6.04
C SER A 20 0.92 -5.44 6.75
N ILE A 21 1.84 -4.78 6.05
CA ILE A 21 3.07 -4.24 6.65
C ILE A 21 2.74 -3.08 7.59
N LEU A 22 1.85 -2.18 7.16
CA LEU A 22 1.46 -1.00 7.94
C LEU A 22 0.67 -1.39 9.20
N TYR A 23 -0.25 -2.35 9.08
CA TYR A 23 -1.13 -2.76 10.17
C TYR A 23 -1.20 -4.29 10.23
N PRO A 24 -0.14 -4.95 10.71
CA PRO A 24 -0.07 -6.43 10.69
C PRO A 24 -1.09 -7.11 11.60
N ASN A 25 -1.63 -6.40 12.59
CA ASN A 25 -2.66 -6.94 13.47
C ASN A 25 -4.08 -6.82 12.89
N VAL A 26 -4.24 -6.15 11.76
CA VAL A 26 -5.54 -5.90 11.13
C VAL A 26 -5.64 -6.63 9.78
N PHE A 27 -4.57 -6.62 9.00
CA PHE A 27 -4.54 -7.19 7.66
C PHE A 27 -3.52 -8.32 7.56
N ASP A 28 -3.89 -9.40 6.87
CA ASP A 28 -3.01 -10.53 6.61
C ASP A 28 -3.16 -10.98 5.16
N ALA A 29 -2.33 -10.40 4.29
CA ALA A 29 -2.39 -10.67 2.85
C ALA A 29 -1.85 -12.04 2.46
N MET A 30 -1.12 -12.73 3.34
CA MET A 30 -0.47 -14.01 3.04
C MET A 30 -1.12 -15.21 3.75
N GLU A 31 -2.22 -15.00 4.45
CA GLU A 31 -3.05 -16.01 5.13
C GLU A 31 -2.33 -16.89 6.17
N GLU A 32 -1.03 -16.76 6.31
CA GLU A 32 -0.23 -17.47 7.31
C GLU A 32 0.55 -16.47 8.14
N ALA A 33 1.00 -16.91 9.32
CA ALA A 33 1.82 -16.05 10.17
C ALA A 33 3.20 -15.85 9.52
N HIS A 34 3.40 -14.68 8.91
CA HIS A 34 4.66 -14.30 8.29
C HIS A 34 5.33 -13.20 9.08
N SER A 35 6.66 -13.19 9.07
CA SER A 35 7.43 -12.12 9.68
C SER A 35 7.28 -10.82 8.87
N LYS A 36 7.56 -9.70 9.52
CA LYS A 36 7.59 -8.40 8.84
C LYS A 36 8.58 -8.43 7.67
N GLU A 37 9.72 -9.08 7.85
CA GLU A 37 10.76 -9.20 6.84
C GLU A 37 10.27 -9.98 5.62
N GLU A 38 9.50 -11.04 5.83
CA GLU A 38 8.93 -11.83 4.73
C GLU A 38 7.89 -11.02 3.95
N LEU A 39 7.02 -10.28 4.63
CA LEU A 39 6.04 -9.40 4.00
C LEU A 39 6.73 -8.30 3.20
N GLU A 40 7.76 -7.69 3.78
CA GLU A 40 8.52 -6.63 3.11
C GLU A 40 9.23 -7.16 1.87
N ALA A 41 9.84 -8.34 1.95
CA ALA A 41 10.51 -8.96 0.80
C ALA A 41 9.52 -9.27 -0.32
N ALA A 42 8.34 -9.79 0.02
CA ALA A 42 7.28 -10.08 -0.94
C ALA A 42 6.78 -8.79 -1.62
N ALA A 43 6.56 -7.74 -0.84
CA ALA A 43 6.09 -6.46 -1.38
C ALA A 43 7.14 -5.79 -2.28
N ARG A 44 8.41 -5.85 -1.89
CA ARG A 44 9.50 -5.30 -2.71
C ARG A 44 9.61 -6.03 -4.05
N ARG A 45 9.51 -7.35 -4.03
CA ARG A 45 9.55 -8.17 -5.24
C ARG A 45 8.36 -7.85 -6.15
N GLN A 46 7.16 -7.72 -5.58
CA GLN A 46 5.96 -7.39 -6.34
C GLN A 46 6.08 -6.02 -7.00
N LEU A 47 6.56 -5.03 -6.26
CA LEU A 47 6.76 -3.69 -6.81
C LEU A 47 7.79 -3.70 -7.94
N ARG A 48 8.90 -4.44 -7.80
CA ARG A 48 9.90 -4.56 -8.85
C ARG A 48 9.29 -5.16 -10.13
N GLU A 49 8.52 -6.22 -10.01
CA GLU A 49 7.87 -6.84 -11.16
C GLU A 49 6.92 -5.86 -11.87
N ILE A 50 6.20 -5.05 -11.11
CA ILE A 50 5.32 -4.03 -11.67
C ILE A 50 6.13 -2.96 -12.40
N LEU A 51 7.18 -2.45 -11.79
CA LEU A 51 8.03 -1.42 -12.41
C LEU A 51 8.68 -1.92 -13.70
N GLU A 52 9.12 -3.17 -13.73
CA GLU A 52 9.69 -3.78 -14.93
C GLU A 52 8.71 -3.84 -16.10
N ARG A 53 7.41 -3.89 -15.80
CA ARG A 53 6.37 -3.93 -16.84
C ARG A 53 6.03 -2.57 -17.42
N ILE A 54 6.12 -1.50 -16.62
CA ILE A 54 5.63 -0.18 -17.02
C ILE A 54 6.71 0.76 -17.56
N TYR A 55 7.97 0.52 -17.24
CA TYR A 55 9.06 1.35 -17.74
C TYR A 55 9.67 0.75 -19.00
N ARG A 56 9.74 1.55 -20.06
CA ARG A 56 10.44 1.17 -21.29
C ARG A 56 11.94 1.32 -21.13
N GLU A 57 12.36 2.41 -20.48
CA GLU A 57 13.74 2.66 -20.12
C GLU A 57 13.83 2.59 -18.60
N PRO A 58 14.45 1.53 -18.06
CA PRO A 58 14.39 1.31 -16.63
C PRO A 58 15.12 2.43 -15.88
N PRO A 59 14.42 3.07 -14.92
CA PRO A 59 15.09 3.86 -13.91
C PRO A 59 15.83 2.92 -12.98
N GLN A 60 16.45 3.47 -11.95
CA GLN A 60 16.97 2.65 -10.88
C GLN A 60 15.79 2.12 -10.05
N TYR A 61 15.34 0.91 -10.35
CA TYR A 61 14.20 0.31 -9.65
C TYR A 61 14.41 0.31 -8.14
N ASP A 62 15.62 -0.01 -7.69
CA ASP A 62 15.95 -0.04 -6.28
C ASP A 62 15.74 1.31 -5.60
N ASP A 63 16.04 2.42 -6.29
CA ASP A 63 15.82 3.75 -5.74
C ASP A 63 14.33 4.03 -5.51
N VAL A 64 13.47 3.66 -6.46
CA VAL A 64 12.02 3.80 -6.33
C VAL A 64 11.51 2.95 -5.17
N ILE A 65 11.92 1.69 -5.12
CA ILE A 65 11.49 0.75 -4.09
C ILE A 65 11.95 1.23 -2.72
N ASP A 66 13.23 1.56 -2.57
CA ASP A 66 13.77 2.01 -1.29
C ASP A 66 13.12 3.31 -0.82
N THR A 67 12.85 4.24 -1.73
CA THR A 67 12.19 5.49 -1.40
C THR A 67 10.77 5.24 -0.89
N LEU A 68 9.98 4.40 -1.57
CA LEU A 68 8.63 4.08 -1.12
C LEU A 68 8.67 3.45 0.27
N PHE A 69 9.52 2.43 0.48
CA PHE A 69 9.59 1.75 1.77
C PHE A 69 10.10 2.66 2.88
N SER A 70 10.97 3.61 2.57
CA SER A 70 11.42 4.61 3.56
C SER A 70 10.29 5.55 3.99
N LYS A 71 9.25 5.70 3.17
CA LYS A 71 8.09 6.56 3.46
C LYS A 71 6.98 5.83 4.22
N LEU A 72 7.02 4.51 4.33
CA LEU A 72 5.96 3.76 5.00
C LEU A 72 5.69 4.22 6.43
N PRO A 73 6.71 4.48 7.29
CA PRO A 73 6.43 4.98 8.63
C PRO A 73 5.66 6.31 8.63
N ALA A 74 6.01 7.23 7.74
CA ALA A 74 5.30 8.51 7.62
C ALA A 74 3.88 8.32 7.10
N ILE A 75 3.69 7.40 6.16
CA ILE A 75 2.36 7.04 5.65
C ILE A 75 1.50 6.49 6.80
N ARG A 76 2.07 5.61 7.62
CA ARG A 76 1.36 5.06 8.78
C ARG A 76 0.96 6.16 9.75
N ASP A 77 1.87 7.07 10.07
CA ASP A 77 1.57 8.17 10.99
C ASP A 77 0.40 9.02 10.49
N THR A 78 0.38 9.31 9.20
CA THR A 78 -0.72 10.05 8.57
C THR A 78 -2.03 9.27 8.62
N LEU A 79 -1.98 7.96 8.29
CA LEU A 79 -3.16 7.09 8.34
C LEU A 79 -3.69 6.96 9.76
N ASP A 80 -2.83 6.90 10.76
CA ASP A 80 -3.25 6.86 12.16
C ASP A 80 -4.08 8.10 12.53
N THR A 81 -3.73 9.27 12.02
CA THR A 81 -4.54 10.48 12.24
C THR A 81 -5.88 10.40 11.52
N ASP A 82 -5.90 9.85 10.29
CA ASP A 82 -7.15 9.66 9.54
C ASP A 82 -8.09 8.70 10.28
N VAL A 83 -7.56 7.59 10.79
CA VAL A 83 -8.32 6.61 11.55
C VAL A 83 -8.86 7.20 12.86
N GLN A 84 -8.02 7.95 13.56
CA GLN A 84 -8.42 8.58 14.83
C GLN A 84 -9.56 9.57 14.61
N ALA A 85 -9.48 10.38 13.55
CA ALA A 85 -10.55 11.32 13.22
C ALA A 85 -11.86 10.61 12.90
N ALA A 86 -11.80 9.53 12.13
CA ALA A 86 -12.98 8.73 11.79
C ALA A 86 -13.58 8.05 13.02
N TYR A 87 -12.71 7.52 13.89
CA TYR A 87 -13.17 6.88 15.15
C TYR A 87 -13.87 7.87 16.06
N GLU A 88 -13.29 9.05 16.25
CA GLU A 88 -13.88 10.09 17.11
C GLU A 88 -15.20 10.63 16.54
N GLY A 89 -15.35 10.63 15.21
CA GLY A 89 -16.56 11.09 14.54
C GLY A 89 -17.70 10.08 14.48
N ASP A 90 -17.46 8.82 14.89
CA ASP A 90 -18.46 7.75 14.77
C ASP A 90 -18.81 7.17 16.14
N PRO A 91 -19.99 7.52 16.70
CA PRO A 91 -20.39 6.99 18.00
C PRO A 91 -20.69 5.48 18.00
N ALA A 92 -20.83 4.87 16.83
CA ALA A 92 -21.08 3.43 16.72
C ALA A 92 -19.80 2.60 16.71
N ALA A 93 -18.65 3.20 16.46
CA ALA A 93 -17.38 2.49 16.42
C ALA A 93 -16.90 2.15 17.83
N THR A 94 -16.52 0.89 18.06
CA THR A 94 -16.05 0.40 19.36
C THR A 94 -14.53 0.44 19.49
N CYS A 95 -13.80 0.44 18.37
CA CYS A 95 -12.34 0.50 18.35
C CYS A 95 -11.87 1.00 16.98
N ARG A 96 -10.59 1.38 16.90
CA ARG A 96 -10.01 1.89 15.65
C ARG A 96 -9.88 0.81 14.58
N GLU A 97 -9.62 -0.43 14.98
CA GLU A 97 -9.53 -1.56 14.07
C GLU A 97 -10.85 -1.80 13.32
N GLU A 98 -11.97 -1.58 13.99
CA GLU A 98 -13.29 -1.67 13.35
C GLU A 98 -13.44 -0.64 12.23
N VAL A 99 -12.93 0.58 12.43
CA VAL A 99 -12.93 1.62 11.40
C VAL A 99 -12.13 1.18 10.19
N MET A 100 -10.96 0.57 10.41
CA MET A 100 -10.10 0.10 9.33
C MET A 100 -10.74 -1.02 8.51
N LEU A 101 -11.43 -1.95 9.19
CA LEU A 101 -12.00 -3.13 8.54
C LEU A 101 -13.36 -2.87 7.90
N ALA A 102 -14.20 -2.08 8.58
CA ALA A 102 -15.60 -1.94 8.18
C ALA A 102 -15.86 -0.78 7.22
N TYR A 103 -14.97 0.20 7.16
CA TYR A 103 -15.23 1.42 6.41
C TYR A 103 -14.49 1.45 5.08
N PRO A 104 -15.21 1.52 3.94
CA PRO A 104 -14.58 1.67 2.63
C PRO A 104 -13.69 2.90 2.52
N ALA A 105 -13.96 3.94 3.31
CA ALA A 105 -13.18 5.16 3.33
C ALA A 105 -11.71 4.90 3.72
N PHE A 106 -11.46 3.98 4.65
CA PHE A 106 -10.08 3.66 5.04
C PHE A 106 -9.31 3.01 3.89
N GLU A 107 -9.95 2.09 3.16
CA GLU A 107 -9.32 1.49 1.98
C GLU A 107 -8.94 2.57 0.96
N ALA A 108 -9.87 3.48 0.66
CA ALA A 108 -9.63 4.55 -0.30
C ALA A 108 -8.51 5.49 0.15
N ILE A 109 -8.48 5.86 1.43
CA ILE A 109 -7.46 6.75 1.97
C ILE A 109 -6.09 6.08 1.96
N SER A 110 -6.01 4.80 2.35
CA SER A 110 -4.74 4.08 2.35
C SER A 110 -4.16 3.96 0.94
N ILE A 111 -4.99 3.68 -0.05
CA ILE A 111 -4.58 3.64 -1.46
C ILE A 111 -4.10 5.02 -1.90
N PHE A 112 -4.83 6.08 -1.55
CA PHE A 112 -4.46 7.45 -1.89
C PHE A 112 -3.10 7.84 -1.32
N ARG A 113 -2.84 7.53 -0.04
CA ARG A 113 -1.57 7.90 0.59
C ARG A 113 -0.38 7.21 -0.07
N ILE A 114 -0.53 5.93 -0.42
CA ILE A 114 0.51 5.17 -1.12
C ILE A 114 0.69 5.70 -2.55
N ALA A 115 -0.41 5.90 -3.27
CA ALA A 115 -0.39 6.41 -4.64
C ALA A 115 0.25 7.80 -4.73
N HIS A 116 0.02 8.64 -3.73
CA HIS A 116 0.59 9.98 -3.68
C HIS A 116 2.13 9.94 -3.67
N GLU A 117 2.73 9.02 -2.91
CA GLU A 117 4.18 8.87 -2.89
C GLU A 117 4.72 8.44 -4.26
N LEU A 118 4.04 7.52 -4.93
CA LEU A 118 4.40 7.12 -6.29
C LEU A 118 4.28 8.27 -7.27
N TYR A 119 3.25 9.11 -7.11
CA TYR A 119 3.07 10.31 -7.93
C TYR A 119 4.23 11.29 -7.73
N LEU A 120 4.66 11.51 -6.50
CA LEU A 120 5.78 12.40 -6.20
C LEU A 120 7.09 11.90 -6.80
N MET A 121 7.25 10.59 -6.93
CA MET A 121 8.41 9.98 -7.59
C MET A 121 8.26 9.92 -9.11
N LYS A 122 7.17 10.45 -9.66
CA LYS A 122 6.87 10.47 -11.10
C LYS A 122 6.76 9.09 -11.73
N VAL A 123 6.29 8.10 -10.96
CA VAL A 123 6.04 6.77 -11.50
C VAL A 123 4.84 6.84 -12.46
N PRO A 124 4.98 6.37 -13.71
CA PRO A 124 3.88 6.44 -14.67
C PRO A 124 2.79 5.44 -14.34
N MET A 125 1.54 5.79 -14.63
CA MET A 125 0.34 4.94 -14.58
C MET A 125 -0.12 4.54 -13.18
N LEU A 126 0.77 4.01 -12.33
CA LEU A 126 0.40 3.41 -11.04
C LEU A 126 -0.42 4.32 -10.13
N PRO A 127 -0.09 5.64 -9.98
CA PRO A 127 -0.87 6.49 -9.08
C PRO A 127 -2.33 6.66 -9.47
N ARG A 128 -2.70 6.33 -10.70
CA ARG A 128 -4.07 6.46 -11.21
C ARG A 128 -4.83 5.14 -11.24
N MET A 129 -4.16 4.06 -10.92
CA MET A 129 -4.77 2.75 -10.91
C MET A 129 -5.38 2.41 -9.56
#